data_80918a268e44a8fe6fe94b962debe81e
#
_entry.id   80918a268e44a8fe6fe94b962debe81e
#
_cell.length_a   1.000
_cell.length_b   1.000
_cell.length_c   1.000
_cell.angle_alpha   90.00
_cell.angle_beta   90.00
_cell.angle_gamma   90.00
#
_symmetry.space_group_name_H-M   'P 1'
#
loop_
_entity.id
_entity.type
_entity.pdbx_description
1 polymer ?
#
loop_
_entity_poly.entity_id
_entity_poly.type
_entity_poly.pdbx_seq_one_letter_code
_entity_poly.pdbx_strand_id
1 'polypeptide(L)'
;MATRGYNSYRGRVSTGRIVLIVVLVLILLGAVGYLAVQNYLVYDEAGQVHLELPWGRHDGTPTSDKTPVEDVDIDRLEPESTLTPVTALHATRLPDDCLWWGADYIMSTLASEDMVLAVKRENGGITYGTQVSVPQNVIVEQGRPLDCLKQLLASDRYTVARICCFSDSAYAQGLPETALVREDDSLWYDANGGAWLDPTNPAVLSYITALSTECAELGFDEILLDWFCYPAEGDLEAIANGGSDHVQILTDFAKSLRSSLPEGVALSVTLRGSGDNALTATQLAELFDL
;
A
#
# COMPACT_ATOMS: atom_id res chain seq x y z
N MET A 1 30.98 0.89 66.92
CA MET A 1 30.69 0.64 65.51
C MET A 1 29.18 0.47 65.37
N ALA A 2 28.51 1.47 64.80
CA ALA A 2 27.03 1.49 64.70
C ALA A 2 26.65 1.12 63.23
N THR A 3 25.98 0.01 63.08
CA THR A 3 25.41 -0.44 61.78
C THR A 3 24.18 0.43 61.43
N ARG A 4 24.29 1.19 60.35
CA ARG A 4 23.14 1.95 59.75
C ARG A 4 22.19 0.95 59.09
N GLY A 5 20.96 0.85 59.64
CA GLY A 5 19.85 0.13 59.03
C GLY A 5 19.36 0.80 57.76
N TYR A 6 19.19 0.00 56.71
CA TYR A 6 18.64 0.41 55.42
C TYR A 6 17.11 0.46 55.54
N ASN A 7 16.51 1.66 55.57
CA ASN A 7 15.07 1.85 55.56
C ASN A 7 14.53 1.68 54.11
N SER A 8 13.93 0.53 53.82
CA SER A 8 13.15 0.35 52.56
C SER A 8 11.90 1.17 52.60
N TYR A 9 11.82 2.19 51.77
CA TYR A 9 10.63 3.02 51.52
C TYR A 9 9.60 2.19 50.72
N ARG A 10 8.67 1.51 51.42
CA ARG A 10 7.42 1.02 50.82
C ARG A 10 6.46 2.19 50.76
N GLY A 11 6.46 2.91 49.63
CA GLY A 11 5.48 3.96 49.36
C GLY A 11 4.06 3.36 49.31
N ARG A 12 3.19 3.76 50.24
CA ARG A 12 1.75 3.46 50.15
C ARG A 12 1.20 4.09 48.91
N VAL A 13 0.79 3.27 47.95
CA VAL A 13 0.07 3.74 46.72
C VAL A 13 -1.19 4.45 47.20
N SER A 14 -1.39 5.72 46.82
CA SER A 14 -2.56 6.49 47.24
C SER A 14 -3.83 5.85 46.67
N THR A 15 -4.88 5.76 47.46
CA THR A 15 -6.17 5.19 47.07
C THR A 15 -6.69 5.81 45.76
N GLY A 16 -6.44 7.10 45.52
CA GLY A 16 -6.79 7.77 44.29
C GLY A 16 -6.08 7.22 43.03
N ARG A 17 -4.81 6.79 43.16
CA ARG A 17 -4.08 6.13 42.04
C ARG A 17 -4.67 4.75 41.74
N ILE A 18 -5.06 4.00 42.76
CA ILE A 18 -5.70 2.67 42.57
C ILE A 18 -7.05 2.84 41.84
N VAL A 19 -7.88 3.79 42.27
CA VAL A 19 -9.15 4.10 41.61
C VAL A 19 -8.95 4.52 40.17
N LEU A 20 -7.98 5.38 39.90
CA LEU A 20 -7.65 5.82 38.51
C LEU A 20 -7.25 4.64 37.62
N ILE A 21 -6.41 3.75 38.11
CA ILE A 21 -5.97 2.55 37.36
C ILE A 21 -7.16 1.62 37.09
N VAL A 22 -8.03 1.39 38.07
CA VAL A 22 -9.24 0.54 37.90
C VAL A 22 -10.18 1.15 36.85
N VAL A 23 -10.39 2.47 36.84
CA VAL A 23 -11.22 3.14 35.83
C VAL A 23 -10.59 3.02 34.43
N LEU A 24 -9.28 3.23 34.31
CA LEU A 24 -8.58 3.06 33.01
C LEU A 24 -8.66 1.62 32.48
N VAL A 25 -8.52 0.62 33.35
CA VAL A 25 -8.66 -0.80 32.97
C VAL A 25 -10.09 -1.11 32.51
N LEU A 26 -11.11 -0.57 33.19
CA LEU A 26 -12.51 -0.77 32.78
C LEU A 26 -12.80 -0.10 31.42
N ILE A 27 -12.27 1.10 31.15
CA ILE A 27 -12.39 1.77 29.86
C ILE A 27 -11.69 0.94 28.76
N LEU A 28 -10.51 0.42 29.04
CA LEU A 28 -9.75 -0.41 28.09
C LEU A 28 -10.51 -1.71 27.75
N LEU A 29 -11.04 -2.39 28.77
CA LEU A 29 -11.85 -3.59 28.57
C LEU A 29 -13.13 -3.30 27.79
N GLY A 30 -13.77 -2.16 28.03
CA GLY A 30 -14.92 -1.70 27.26
C GLY A 30 -14.58 -1.43 25.79
N ALA A 31 -13.45 -0.79 25.52
CA ALA A 31 -12.97 -0.52 24.15
C ALA A 31 -12.62 -1.83 23.39
N VAL A 32 -11.94 -2.75 24.06
CA VAL A 32 -11.60 -4.07 23.46
C VAL A 32 -12.89 -4.88 23.20
N GLY A 33 -13.83 -4.86 24.13
CA GLY A 33 -15.13 -5.52 23.94
C GLY A 33 -15.92 -4.92 22.78
N TYR A 34 -15.91 -3.60 22.63
CA TYR A 34 -16.55 -2.91 21.51
C TYR A 34 -15.94 -3.29 20.16
N LEU A 35 -14.61 -3.29 20.05
CA LEU A 35 -13.91 -3.71 18.84
C LEU A 35 -14.15 -5.19 18.50
N ALA A 36 -14.23 -6.05 19.50
CA ALA A 36 -14.53 -7.47 19.27
C ALA A 36 -15.97 -7.67 18.74
N VAL A 37 -16.95 -6.90 19.23
CA VAL A 37 -18.33 -6.97 18.77
C VAL A 37 -18.50 -6.41 17.35
N GLN A 38 -17.76 -5.39 16.96
CA GLN A 38 -17.83 -4.82 15.60
C GLN A 38 -17.55 -5.84 14.50
N ASN A 39 -16.69 -6.83 14.74
CA ASN A 39 -16.35 -7.87 13.77
C ASN A 39 -17.46 -8.91 13.56
N TYR A 40 -18.53 -8.90 14.38
CA TYR A 40 -19.66 -9.85 14.32
C TYR A 40 -20.99 -9.18 13.99
N LEU A 41 -20.96 -7.88 13.63
CA LEU A 41 -22.15 -7.14 13.20
C LEU A 41 -22.29 -7.26 11.68
N VAL A 42 -23.33 -7.95 11.22
CA VAL A 42 -23.70 -8.06 9.81
C VAL A 42 -24.93 -7.20 9.57
N TYR A 43 -24.87 -6.34 8.53
CA TYR A 43 -25.98 -5.53 8.08
C TYR A 43 -26.70 -6.24 6.94
N ASP A 44 -28.02 -6.40 7.03
CA ASP A 44 -28.82 -6.91 5.93
C ASP A 44 -29.20 -5.79 4.92
N GLU A 45 -29.71 -6.18 3.76
CA GLU A 45 -30.13 -5.23 2.70
C GLU A 45 -31.24 -4.26 3.14
N ALA A 46 -31.89 -4.51 4.28
CA ALA A 46 -32.92 -3.64 4.88
C ALA A 46 -32.36 -2.71 5.97
N GLY A 47 -31.03 -2.73 6.22
CA GLY A 47 -30.36 -1.91 7.22
C GLY A 47 -30.55 -2.37 8.67
N GLN A 48 -31.02 -3.61 8.90
CA GLN A 48 -31.14 -4.17 10.25
C GLN A 48 -29.83 -4.87 10.65
N VAL A 49 -29.45 -4.68 11.93
CA VAL A 49 -28.20 -5.20 12.49
C VAL A 49 -28.44 -6.56 13.11
N HIS A 50 -27.75 -7.58 12.63
CA HIS A 50 -27.74 -8.93 13.20
C HIS A 50 -26.37 -9.27 13.79
N LEU A 51 -26.37 -9.96 14.93
CA LEU A 51 -25.16 -10.45 15.61
C LEU A 51 -24.96 -11.93 15.28
N GLU A 52 -23.96 -12.26 14.47
CA GLU A 52 -23.57 -13.64 14.19
C GLU A 52 -22.43 -14.09 15.10
N LEU A 53 -22.70 -15.01 16.02
CA LEU A 53 -21.70 -15.60 16.91
C LEU A 53 -21.19 -16.94 16.35
N PRO A 54 -19.87 -17.23 16.41
CA PRO A 54 -19.27 -18.40 15.74
C PRO A 54 -19.66 -19.78 16.32
N TRP A 55 -20.48 -19.85 17.35
CA TRP A 55 -20.97 -21.08 17.97
C TRP A 55 -22.49 -21.27 17.96
N GLY A 56 -23.21 -20.50 17.16
CA GLY A 56 -24.65 -20.72 16.93
C GLY A 56 -24.89 -21.92 16.02
N ARG A 57 -25.50 -22.99 16.51
CA ARG A 57 -25.98 -24.11 15.65
C ARG A 57 -27.12 -23.57 14.79
N HIS A 58 -26.95 -23.59 13.49
CA HIS A 58 -28.05 -23.47 12.53
C HIS A 58 -28.80 -24.79 12.43
N ASP A 59 -29.94 -24.93 13.11
CA ASP A 59 -31.02 -25.83 12.73
C ASP A 59 -32.01 -25.03 11.87
N GLY A 60 -31.74 -24.91 10.61
CA GLY A 60 -32.61 -24.28 9.62
C GLY A 60 -32.75 -25.16 8.39
N THR A 61 -33.86 -25.86 8.26
CA THR A 61 -34.28 -26.60 7.06
C THR A 61 -34.39 -25.65 5.88
N PRO A 62 -33.75 -25.89 4.73
CA PRO A 62 -33.92 -25.05 3.58
C PRO A 62 -35.28 -25.29 2.93
N THR A 63 -36.15 -24.31 2.99
CA THR A 63 -37.35 -24.31 2.14
C THR A 63 -36.94 -23.92 0.74
N SER A 64 -36.90 -24.94 -0.12
CA SER A 64 -36.65 -24.79 -1.55
C SER A 64 -37.90 -24.24 -2.22
N ASP A 65 -37.86 -22.99 -2.62
CA ASP A 65 -38.76 -22.45 -3.65
C ASP A 65 -37.93 -22.24 -4.91
N LYS A 66 -37.86 -23.31 -5.73
CA LYS A 66 -37.24 -23.26 -7.05
C LYS A 66 -38.28 -22.84 -8.08
N THR A 67 -38.27 -21.58 -8.44
CA THR A 67 -38.70 -21.19 -9.79
C THR A 67 -37.61 -21.63 -10.78
N PRO A 68 -37.94 -22.29 -11.89
CA PRO A 68 -36.96 -22.67 -12.89
C PRO A 68 -36.46 -21.40 -13.59
N VAL A 69 -35.20 -21.06 -13.37
CA VAL A 69 -34.50 -20.11 -14.23
C VAL A 69 -34.14 -20.88 -15.49
N GLU A 70 -34.65 -20.42 -16.66
CA GLU A 70 -34.21 -20.93 -17.96
C GLU A 70 -32.67 -20.90 -18.05
N ASP A 71 -32.14 -22.01 -18.50
CA ASP A 71 -30.72 -22.22 -18.73
C ASP A 71 -30.27 -21.23 -19.82
N VAL A 72 -29.70 -20.10 -19.42
CA VAL A 72 -29.02 -19.20 -20.34
C VAL A 72 -27.64 -19.80 -20.55
N ASP A 73 -27.49 -20.45 -21.71
CA ASP A 73 -26.21 -20.93 -22.21
C ASP A 73 -25.29 -19.71 -22.42
N ILE A 74 -24.54 -19.36 -21.37
CA ILE A 74 -23.47 -18.38 -21.46
C ILE A 74 -22.33 -19.11 -22.16
N ASP A 75 -22.24 -18.89 -23.47
CA ASP A 75 -21.07 -19.25 -24.26
C ASP A 75 -19.85 -18.58 -23.59
N ARG A 76 -19.18 -19.33 -22.73
CA ARG A 76 -18.02 -18.91 -21.99
C ARG A 76 -16.89 -18.84 -23.00
N LEU A 77 -16.74 -17.70 -23.64
CA LEU A 77 -15.49 -17.36 -24.32
C LEU A 77 -14.43 -17.28 -23.24
N GLU A 78 -13.76 -18.42 -23.02
CA GLU A 78 -12.50 -18.42 -22.28
C GLU A 78 -11.51 -17.60 -23.13
N PRO A 79 -11.02 -16.47 -22.66
CA PRO A 79 -9.90 -15.83 -23.33
C PRO A 79 -8.76 -16.87 -23.24
N GLU A 80 -8.23 -17.29 -24.37
CA GLU A 80 -6.97 -18.02 -24.41
C GLU A 80 -5.88 -17.08 -23.86
N SER A 81 -5.81 -17.01 -22.55
CA SER A 81 -4.68 -16.41 -21.86
C SER A 81 -3.50 -17.36 -22.04
N THR A 82 -2.58 -16.98 -22.91
CA THR A 82 -1.27 -17.63 -23.03
C THR A 82 -0.35 -17.29 -21.84
N LEU A 83 -0.85 -16.54 -20.88
CA LEU A 83 -0.16 -16.25 -19.63
C LEU A 83 -0.24 -17.49 -18.73
N THR A 84 0.90 -18.04 -18.39
CA THR A 84 1.02 -19.05 -17.34
C THR A 84 0.38 -18.43 -16.08
N PRO A 85 -0.64 -19.10 -15.46
CA PRO A 85 -1.22 -18.55 -14.24
C PRO A 85 -0.09 -18.38 -13.23
N VAL A 86 0.13 -17.13 -12.79
CA VAL A 86 1.07 -16.87 -11.70
C VAL A 86 0.49 -17.59 -10.48
N THR A 87 1.10 -18.72 -10.15
CA THR A 87 0.80 -19.46 -8.92
C THR A 87 1.01 -18.48 -7.78
N ALA A 88 0.02 -18.31 -6.91
CA ALA A 88 -0.03 -17.29 -5.86
C ALA A 88 1.38 -16.94 -5.33
N LEU A 89 1.82 -15.71 -5.57
CA LEU A 89 3.12 -15.24 -5.15
C LEU A 89 3.13 -15.17 -3.62
N HIS A 90 3.93 -15.99 -2.97
CA HIS A 90 4.17 -15.93 -1.54
C HIS A 90 5.29 -14.93 -1.24
N ALA A 91 5.07 -13.66 -1.60
CA ALA A 91 6.03 -12.60 -1.40
C ALA A 91 5.76 -11.87 -0.08
N THR A 92 6.78 -11.77 0.75
CA THR A 92 6.72 -10.99 2.00
C THR A 92 7.12 -9.55 1.74
N ARG A 93 6.22 -8.60 2.09
CA ARG A 93 6.56 -7.18 2.12
C ARG A 93 7.48 -6.89 3.30
N LEU A 94 8.69 -6.46 2.99
CA LEU A 94 9.67 -6.06 3.97
C LEU A 94 9.45 -4.62 4.44
N PRO A 95 9.88 -4.27 5.68
CA PRO A 95 9.90 -2.88 6.14
C PRO A 95 10.73 -1.98 5.22
N ASP A 96 10.32 -0.73 5.10
CA ASP A 96 10.90 0.23 4.15
C ASP A 96 12.37 0.59 4.41
N ASP A 97 12.90 0.26 5.58
CA ASP A 97 14.30 0.46 5.98
C ASP A 97 15.14 -0.83 5.97
N CYS A 98 14.57 -1.95 5.50
CA CYS A 98 15.20 -3.26 5.57
C CYS A 98 16.59 -3.34 4.91
N LEU A 99 16.84 -2.54 3.88
CA LEU A 99 18.14 -2.53 3.18
C LEU A 99 19.32 -2.14 4.10
N TRP A 100 19.06 -1.47 5.22
CA TRP A 100 20.06 -1.18 6.25
C TRP A 100 20.43 -2.41 7.10
N TRP A 101 19.59 -3.44 7.14
CA TRP A 101 19.85 -4.66 7.94
C TRP A 101 20.96 -5.52 7.35
N GLY A 102 21.09 -5.51 6.01
CA GLY A 102 22.05 -6.32 5.25
C GLY A 102 21.41 -7.61 4.70
N ALA A 103 21.92 -8.02 3.53
CA ALA A 103 21.33 -9.12 2.77
C ALA A 103 21.31 -10.45 3.51
N ASP A 104 22.40 -10.80 4.19
CA ASP A 104 22.50 -12.06 4.97
C ASP A 104 21.40 -12.16 6.04
N TYR A 105 21.15 -11.05 6.74
CA TYR A 105 20.11 -11.03 7.78
C TYR A 105 18.72 -11.18 7.15
N ILE A 106 18.42 -10.44 6.08
CA ILE A 106 17.14 -10.52 5.38
C ILE A 106 16.92 -11.94 4.87
N MET A 107 17.90 -12.51 4.18
CA MET A 107 17.82 -13.85 3.60
C MET A 107 17.62 -14.94 4.65
N SER A 108 18.26 -14.81 5.81
CA SER A 108 18.09 -15.75 6.92
C SER A 108 16.74 -15.65 7.61
N THR A 109 16.12 -14.46 7.60
CA THR A 109 14.82 -14.19 8.24
C THR A 109 13.66 -14.68 7.38
N LEU A 110 13.75 -14.53 6.06
CA LEU A 110 12.67 -14.85 5.10
C LEU A 110 12.56 -16.34 4.74
N ALA A 111 13.42 -17.20 5.29
CA ALA A 111 13.48 -18.62 4.94
C ALA A 111 13.54 -18.83 3.41
N SER A 112 12.39 -19.08 2.74
CA SER A 112 12.31 -19.31 1.28
C SER A 112 11.29 -18.39 0.58
N GLU A 113 10.82 -17.35 1.25
CA GLU A 113 9.79 -16.46 0.68
C GLU A 113 10.38 -15.46 -0.32
N ASP A 114 9.58 -15.08 -1.32
CA ASP A 114 9.86 -14.01 -2.24
C ASP A 114 9.76 -12.63 -1.56
N MET A 115 10.28 -11.58 -2.16
CA MET A 115 10.46 -10.30 -1.49
C MET A 115 9.77 -9.14 -2.20
N VAL A 116 9.00 -8.35 -1.44
CA VAL A 116 8.56 -7.01 -1.87
C VAL A 116 9.40 -5.97 -1.14
N LEU A 117 10.22 -5.24 -1.88
CA LEU A 117 11.13 -4.22 -1.39
C LEU A 117 10.60 -2.83 -1.72
N ALA A 118 10.49 -1.96 -0.73
CA ALA A 118 10.19 -0.56 -1.00
C ALA A 118 11.39 0.11 -1.67
N VAL A 119 11.21 0.56 -2.88
CA VAL A 119 12.19 1.34 -3.65
C VAL A 119 11.94 2.83 -3.45
N LYS A 120 10.69 3.25 -3.52
CA LYS A 120 10.24 4.60 -3.26
C LYS A 120 9.10 4.58 -2.24
N ARG A 121 9.26 5.35 -1.16
CA ARG A 121 8.32 5.45 -0.03
C ARG A 121 7.18 6.44 -0.32
N GLU A 122 6.13 6.38 0.46
CA GLU A 122 4.97 7.30 0.39
C GLU A 122 5.33 8.77 0.66
N ASN A 123 6.40 9.04 1.39
CA ASN A 123 6.90 10.40 1.63
C ASN A 123 7.83 10.92 0.51
N GLY A 124 8.07 10.11 -0.53
CA GLY A 124 8.97 10.39 -1.66
C GLY A 124 10.41 9.94 -1.45
N GLY A 125 10.79 9.46 -0.26
CA GLY A 125 12.16 8.98 -0.01
C GLY A 125 12.49 7.73 -0.81
N ILE A 126 13.73 7.68 -1.36
CA ILE A 126 14.26 6.54 -2.12
C ILE A 126 15.20 5.74 -1.22
N THR A 127 15.03 4.43 -1.19
CA THR A 127 15.65 3.54 -0.21
C THR A 127 17.05 3.04 -0.60
N TYR A 128 17.57 3.45 -1.75
CA TYR A 128 18.90 3.08 -2.25
C TYR A 128 19.51 4.23 -3.05
N GLY A 129 20.80 4.16 -3.35
CA GLY A 129 21.51 5.17 -4.15
C GLY A 129 21.13 5.11 -5.62
N THR A 130 20.04 5.77 -5.99
CA THR A 130 19.56 5.88 -7.37
C THR A 130 20.43 6.80 -8.24
N GLN A 131 20.45 6.54 -9.56
CA GLN A 131 21.03 7.44 -10.57
C GLN A 131 19.97 8.40 -11.15
N VAL A 132 18.69 8.20 -10.82
CA VAL A 132 17.60 9.07 -11.27
C VAL A 132 17.74 10.43 -10.60
N SER A 133 17.65 11.49 -11.40
CA SER A 133 17.73 12.87 -10.89
C SER A 133 16.47 13.21 -10.10
N VAL A 134 16.64 13.65 -8.86
CA VAL A 134 15.55 14.05 -7.96
C VAL A 134 15.85 15.39 -7.30
N PRO A 135 14.82 16.12 -6.82
CA PRO A 135 15.01 17.34 -6.03
C PRO A 135 15.88 17.12 -4.79
N GLN A 136 16.60 18.16 -4.36
CA GLN A 136 17.53 18.08 -3.22
C GLN A 136 16.87 17.72 -1.87
N ASN A 137 15.60 17.99 -1.73
CA ASN A 137 14.82 17.67 -0.52
C ASN A 137 14.30 16.21 -0.50
N VAL A 138 14.43 15.47 -1.60
CA VAL A 138 14.17 14.04 -1.63
C VAL A 138 15.32 13.30 -0.93
N ILE A 139 14.98 12.54 0.11
CA ILE A 139 15.97 11.71 0.81
C ILE A 139 16.29 10.50 -0.07
N VAL A 140 17.57 10.35 -0.43
CA VAL A 140 18.10 9.19 -1.15
C VAL A 140 19.09 8.48 -0.25
N GLU A 141 18.80 7.24 0.11
CA GLU A 141 19.66 6.42 0.97
C GLU A 141 20.92 6.00 0.21
N GLN A 142 22.09 6.38 0.70
CA GLN A 142 23.35 6.17 0.03
C GLN A 142 24.19 5.02 0.62
N GLY A 143 25.06 4.44 -0.19
CA GLY A 143 26.07 3.45 0.25
C GLY A 143 25.47 2.07 0.51
N ARG A 144 25.54 1.60 1.77
CA ARG A 144 25.16 0.23 2.17
C ARG A 144 23.82 -0.28 1.63
N PRO A 145 22.72 0.50 1.57
CA PRO A 145 21.46 0.03 0.99
C PRO A 145 21.57 -0.46 -0.45
N LEU A 146 22.33 0.21 -1.31
CA LEU A 146 22.53 -0.23 -2.69
C LEU A 146 23.30 -1.55 -2.76
N ASP A 147 24.33 -1.72 -1.91
CA ASP A 147 25.11 -2.96 -1.88
C ASP A 147 24.25 -4.12 -1.37
N CYS A 148 23.42 -3.88 -0.36
CA CYS A 148 22.46 -4.85 0.15
C CYS A 148 21.44 -5.24 -0.95
N LEU A 149 20.87 -4.25 -1.63
CA LEU A 149 19.92 -4.46 -2.71
C LEU A 149 20.53 -5.35 -3.82
N LYS A 150 21.72 -5.05 -4.30
CA LYS A 150 22.40 -5.85 -5.32
C LYS A 150 22.64 -7.30 -4.89
N GLN A 151 22.94 -7.52 -3.63
CA GLN A 151 23.11 -8.89 -3.08
C GLN A 151 21.77 -9.64 -3.03
N LEU A 152 20.68 -8.98 -2.68
CA LEU A 152 19.35 -9.58 -2.67
C LEU A 152 18.88 -9.94 -4.09
N LEU A 153 19.09 -9.04 -5.05
CA LEU A 153 18.72 -9.26 -6.47
C LEU A 153 19.60 -10.33 -7.16
N ALA A 154 20.78 -10.64 -6.62
CA ALA A 154 21.62 -11.75 -7.10
C ALA A 154 21.17 -13.12 -6.57
N SER A 155 20.14 -13.19 -5.74
CA SER A 155 19.58 -14.45 -5.25
C SER A 155 18.60 -15.07 -6.26
N ASP A 156 18.28 -16.36 -6.07
CA ASP A 156 17.29 -17.07 -6.90
C ASP A 156 15.81 -16.78 -6.50
N ARG A 157 15.58 -15.73 -5.70
CA ARG A 157 14.24 -15.37 -5.22
C ARG A 157 13.59 -14.36 -6.12
N TYR A 158 12.29 -14.49 -6.27
CA TYR A 158 11.49 -13.48 -6.97
C TYR A 158 11.46 -12.17 -6.17
N THR A 159 11.72 -11.07 -6.85
CA THR A 159 11.91 -9.75 -6.25
C THR A 159 10.98 -8.72 -6.86
N VAL A 160 10.24 -8.04 -6.02
CA VAL A 160 9.26 -7.02 -6.40
C VAL A 160 9.72 -5.64 -5.93
N ALA A 161 9.89 -4.70 -6.86
CA ALA A 161 10.18 -3.30 -6.57
C ALA A 161 8.89 -2.53 -6.32
N ARG A 162 8.59 -2.16 -5.07
CA ARG A 162 7.44 -1.32 -4.75
C ARG A 162 7.79 0.16 -4.90
N ILE A 163 7.08 0.83 -5.81
CA ILE A 163 7.22 2.24 -6.12
C ILE A 163 5.93 2.98 -5.76
N CYS A 164 5.97 3.84 -4.75
CA CYS A 164 4.88 4.76 -4.46
C CYS A 164 4.79 5.82 -5.56
N CYS A 165 3.71 5.86 -6.35
CA CYS A 165 3.64 6.68 -7.56
C CYS A 165 3.34 8.14 -7.25
N PHE A 166 2.13 8.46 -6.84
CA PHE A 166 1.63 9.84 -6.82
C PHE A 166 1.55 10.46 -5.42
N SER A 167 1.45 9.68 -4.34
CA SER A 167 1.61 10.21 -2.98
C SER A 167 3.10 10.45 -2.72
N ASP A 168 3.56 11.71 -2.88
CA ASP A 168 4.97 12.07 -2.80
C ASP A 168 5.17 13.52 -2.38
N SER A 169 5.17 13.74 -1.08
CA SER A 169 5.33 15.10 -0.54
C SER A 169 6.70 15.70 -0.78
N ALA A 170 7.77 14.89 -0.81
CA ALA A 170 9.12 15.40 -0.99
C ALA A 170 9.32 15.90 -2.42
N TYR A 171 8.95 15.11 -3.43
CA TYR A 171 9.11 15.52 -4.82
C TYR A 171 8.19 16.71 -5.16
N ALA A 172 6.91 16.66 -4.72
CA ALA A 172 5.94 17.74 -4.90
C ALA A 172 6.42 19.08 -4.30
N GLN A 173 7.03 19.06 -3.12
CA GLN A 173 7.60 20.27 -2.49
C GLN A 173 8.88 20.75 -3.17
N GLY A 174 9.66 19.84 -3.73
CA GLY A 174 10.91 20.15 -4.43
C GLY A 174 10.69 20.72 -5.84
N LEU A 175 9.62 20.29 -6.51
CA LEU A 175 9.20 20.70 -7.85
C LEU A 175 7.68 20.92 -7.87
N PRO A 176 7.19 22.05 -7.32
CA PRO A 176 5.75 22.32 -7.19
C PRO A 176 4.97 22.27 -8.52
N GLU A 177 5.62 22.55 -9.63
CA GLU A 177 5.05 22.47 -10.98
C GLU A 177 4.68 21.03 -11.41
N THR A 178 5.09 20.03 -10.65
CA THR A 178 4.76 18.61 -10.89
C THR A 178 3.64 18.10 -9.99
N ALA A 179 3.12 18.95 -9.11
CA ALA A 179 2.18 18.56 -8.06
C ALA A 179 0.74 18.91 -8.40
N LEU A 180 -0.19 18.28 -7.68
CA LEU A 180 -1.56 18.77 -7.60
C LEU A 180 -1.56 20.09 -6.83
N VAL A 181 -2.22 21.11 -7.42
CA VAL A 181 -2.24 22.48 -6.88
C VAL A 181 -3.67 23.01 -6.76
N ARG A 182 -3.82 24.08 -6.00
CA ARG A 182 -5.04 24.88 -5.88
C ARG A 182 -5.08 25.97 -6.93
N GLU A 183 -6.20 26.71 -7.03
CA GLU A 183 -6.36 27.84 -7.97
C GLU A 183 -5.35 28.97 -7.79
N ASP A 184 -4.73 29.09 -6.61
CA ASP A 184 -3.70 30.09 -6.31
C ASP A 184 -2.27 29.56 -6.51
N ASP A 185 -2.11 28.44 -7.22
CA ASP A 185 -0.86 27.73 -7.46
C ASP A 185 -0.17 27.20 -6.18
N SER A 186 -0.83 27.25 -5.03
CA SER A 186 -0.32 26.59 -3.82
C SER A 186 -0.50 25.08 -3.90
N LEU A 187 0.42 24.32 -3.28
CA LEU A 187 0.30 22.86 -3.23
C LEU A 187 -1.03 22.44 -2.59
N TRP A 188 -1.67 21.47 -3.23
CA TRP A 188 -2.81 20.78 -2.62
C TRP A 188 -2.31 19.69 -1.66
N TYR A 189 -3.01 19.53 -0.53
CA TYR A 189 -2.70 18.53 0.49
C TYR A 189 -3.93 17.71 0.80
N ASP A 190 -3.75 16.40 0.94
CA ASP A 190 -4.79 15.48 1.40
C ASP A 190 -5.15 15.68 2.88
N ALA A 191 -6.11 14.91 3.39
CA ALA A 191 -6.58 14.98 4.77
C ALA A 191 -5.48 14.68 5.82
N ASN A 192 -4.41 14.00 5.43
CA ASN A 192 -3.27 13.64 6.28
C ASN A 192 -2.10 14.63 6.14
N GLY A 193 -2.25 15.66 5.30
CA GLY A 193 -1.22 16.65 5.02
C GLY A 193 -0.17 16.17 4.00
N GLY A 194 -0.45 15.13 3.24
CA GLY A 194 0.38 14.64 2.13
C GLY A 194 0.17 15.46 0.86
N ALA A 195 1.25 15.90 0.20
CA ALA A 195 1.18 16.47 -1.14
C ALA A 195 1.31 15.37 -2.20
N TRP A 196 0.69 15.60 -3.35
CA TRP A 196 0.55 14.61 -4.41
C TRP A 196 1.11 15.12 -5.73
N LEU A 197 1.67 14.21 -6.51
CA LEU A 197 2.10 14.48 -7.89
C LEU A 197 0.88 14.49 -8.82
N ASP A 198 0.96 15.31 -9.87
CA ASP A 198 -0.05 15.37 -10.92
C ASP A 198 0.20 14.28 -11.98
N PRO A 199 -0.69 13.26 -12.09
CA PRO A 199 -0.52 12.20 -13.08
C PRO A 199 -0.57 12.68 -14.54
N THR A 200 -1.10 13.88 -14.80
CA THR A 200 -1.13 14.46 -16.16
C THR A 200 0.20 15.10 -16.56
N ASN A 201 1.09 15.34 -15.60
CA ASN A 201 2.36 16.03 -15.83
C ASN A 201 3.40 15.09 -16.48
N PRO A 202 3.93 15.43 -17.67
CA PRO A 202 4.93 14.58 -18.36
C PRO A 202 6.23 14.37 -17.55
N ALA A 203 6.60 15.30 -16.68
CA ALA A 203 7.77 15.15 -15.81
C ALA A 203 7.53 14.07 -14.74
N VAL A 204 6.31 13.93 -14.24
CA VAL A 204 5.92 12.86 -13.31
C VAL A 204 5.99 11.49 -14.01
N LEU A 205 5.46 11.38 -15.22
CA LEU A 205 5.57 10.16 -16.01
C LEU A 205 7.05 9.82 -16.25
N SER A 206 7.87 10.79 -16.65
CA SER A 206 9.30 10.58 -16.88
C SER A 206 10.04 10.13 -15.62
N TYR A 207 9.71 10.70 -14.46
CA TYR A 207 10.31 10.35 -13.18
C TYR A 207 9.98 8.91 -12.76
N ILE A 208 8.69 8.54 -12.74
CA ILE A 208 8.27 7.19 -12.36
C ILE A 208 8.79 6.15 -13.36
N THR A 209 8.78 6.47 -14.66
CA THR A 209 9.34 5.61 -15.70
C THR A 209 10.85 5.40 -15.51
N ALA A 210 11.62 6.46 -15.28
CA ALA A 210 13.07 6.36 -15.08
C ALA A 210 13.40 5.47 -13.86
N LEU A 211 12.68 5.65 -12.76
CA LEU A 211 12.87 4.85 -11.55
C LEU A 211 12.49 3.38 -11.77
N SER A 212 11.38 3.12 -12.47
CA SER A 212 10.93 1.77 -12.82
C SER A 212 11.93 1.06 -13.75
N THR A 213 12.44 1.77 -14.75
CA THR A 213 13.47 1.24 -15.68
C THR A 213 14.77 0.94 -14.94
N GLU A 214 15.23 1.83 -14.05
CA GLU A 214 16.41 1.58 -13.22
C GLU A 214 16.24 0.32 -12.37
N CYS A 215 15.06 0.10 -11.77
CA CYS A 215 14.77 -1.11 -11.01
C CYS A 215 14.83 -2.37 -11.90
N ALA A 216 14.26 -2.32 -13.10
CA ALA A 216 14.35 -3.42 -14.07
C ALA A 216 15.80 -3.71 -14.47
N GLU A 217 16.62 -2.68 -14.71
CA GLU A 217 18.04 -2.80 -15.04
C GLU A 217 18.87 -3.34 -13.85
N LEU A 218 18.47 -3.05 -12.62
CA LEU A 218 19.09 -3.62 -11.40
C LEU A 218 18.80 -5.11 -11.23
N GLY A 219 17.75 -5.65 -11.88
CA GLY A 219 17.41 -7.05 -11.90
C GLY A 219 16.19 -7.42 -11.06
N PHE A 220 15.28 -6.50 -10.78
CA PHE A 220 13.97 -6.84 -10.23
C PHE A 220 13.12 -7.60 -11.25
N ASP A 221 12.39 -8.61 -10.79
CA ASP A 221 11.48 -9.41 -11.61
C ASP A 221 10.15 -8.70 -11.88
N GLU A 222 9.76 -7.81 -10.96
CA GLU A 222 8.46 -7.14 -11.00
C GLU A 222 8.54 -5.69 -10.48
N ILE A 223 7.78 -4.81 -11.12
CA ILE A 223 7.53 -3.43 -10.66
C ILE A 223 6.10 -3.36 -10.13
N LEU A 224 5.96 -3.09 -8.83
CA LEU A 224 4.67 -2.90 -8.16
C LEU A 224 4.40 -1.41 -7.97
N LEU A 225 3.40 -0.89 -8.68
CA LEU A 225 2.93 0.48 -8.53
C LEU A 225 2.02 0.60 -7.30
N ASP A 226 2.48 1.27 -6.27
CA ASP A 226 1.68 1.61 -5.09
C ASP A 226 1.22 3.07 -5.17
N TRP A 227 0.07 3.41 -4.59
CA TRP A 227 -0.55 4.75 -4.72
C TRP A 227 -0.70 5.20 -6.19
N PHE A 228 -1.06 4.27 -7.05
CA PHE A 228 -1.35 4.52 -8.45
C PHE A 228 -2.84 4.88 -8.61
N CYS A 229 -3.22 6.00 -8.02
CA CYS A 229 -4.60 6.50 -7.99
C CYS A 229 -4.57 8.02 -7.70
N TYR A 230 -5.69 8.68 -7.94
CA TYR A 230 -5.90 10.04 -7.44
C TYR A 230 -6.24 10.02 -5.95
N PRO A 231 -6.03 11.14 -5.21
CA PRO A 231 -6.43 11.23 -3.82
C PRO A 231 -7.94 11.03 -3.66
N ALA A 232 -8.34 10.32 -2.60
CA ALA A 232 -9.74 10.06 -2.27
C ALA A 232 -10.23 10.86 -1.04
N GLU A 233 -9.33 11.52 -0.33
CA GLU A 233 -9.62 12.24 0.91
C GLU A 233 -9.03 13.64 0.89
N GLY A 234 -9.72 14.59 1.47
CA GLY A 234 -9.35 15.99 1.51
C GLY A 234 -10.35 16.88 0.76
N ASP A 235 -9.96 18.12 0.54
CA ASP A 235 -10.76 19.10 -0.23
C ASP A 235 -10.52 18.89 -1.74
N LEU A 236 -11.14 17.84 -2.30
CA LEU A 236 -10.92 17.42 -3.70
C LEU A 236 -11.39 18.49 -4.69
N GLU A 237 -12.41 19.27 -4.35
CA GLU A 237 -12.94 20.35 -5.20
C GLU A 237 -11.94 21.51 -5.36
N ALA A 238 -10.99 21.63 -4.45
CA ALA A 238 -9.95 22.65 -4.50
C ALA A 238 -8.75 22.27 -5.39
N ILE A 239 -8.74 21.10 -6.01
CA ILE A 239 -7.71 20.71 -6.98
C ILE A 239 -7.97 21.43 -8.31
N ALA A 240 -7.05 22.29 -8.73
CA ALA A 240 -7.18 23.10 -9.93
C ALA A 240 -6.63 22.44 -11.21
N ASN A 241 -5.76 21.44 -11.05
CA ASN A 241 -5.14 20.68 -12.15
C ASN A 241 -5.44 19.18 -12.02
N GLY A 242 -4.68 18.30 -12.72
CA GLY A 242 -4.82 16.85 -12.60
C GLY A 242 -5.83 16.24 -13.60
N GLY A 243 -6.51 17.07 -14.40
CA GLY A 243 -7.49 16.63 -15.39
C GLY A 243 -8.82 16.16 -14.77
N SER A 244 -9.76 15.70 -15.61
CA SER A 244 -11.11 15.31 -15.19
C SER A 244 -11.45 13.85 -15.49
N ASP A 245 -10.77 13.22 -16.43
CA ASP A 245 -10.94 11.79 -16.74
C ASP A 245 -9.79 10.99 -16.12
N HIS A 246 -9.87 10.81 -14.80
CA HIS A 246 -8.82 10.18 -14.03
C HIS A 246 -8.54 8.75 -14.50
N VAL A 247 -9.58 8.02 -14.89
CA VAL A 247 -9.45 6.64 -15.38
C VAL A 247 -8.64 6.59 -16.68
N GLN A 248 -8.96 7.47 -17.64
CA GLN A 248 -8.22 7.53 -18.90
C GLN A 248 -6.77 7.97 -18.68
N ILE A 249 -6.53 8.95 -17.82
CA ILE A 249 -5.19 9.45 -17.48
C ILE A 249 -4.34 8.34 -16.88
N LEU A 250 -4.86 7.61 -15.89
CA LEU A 250 -4.14 6.47 -15.29
C LEU A 250 -3.90 5.35 -16.30
N THR A 251 -4.87 5.08 -17.19
CA THR A 251 -4.73 4.10 -18.27
C THR A 251 -3.60 4.46 -19.21
N ASP A 252 -3.53 5.71 -19.67
CA ASP A 252 -2.50 6.19 -20.59
C ASP A 252 -1.11 6.22 -19.91
N PHE A 253 -1.07 6.58 -18.63
CA PHE A 253 0.14 6.52 -17.83
C PHE A 253 0.66 5.08 -17.72
N ALA A 254 -0.19 4.11 -17.37
CA ALA A 254 0.18 2.71 -17.25
C ALA A 254 0.69 2.13 -18.59
N LYS A 255 0.02 2.43 -19.71
CA LYS A 255 0.44 2.02 -21.06
C LYS A 255 1.81 2.59 -21.43
N SER A 256 2.03 3.86 -21.15
CA SER A 256 3.30 4.54 -21.42
C SER A 256 4.44 3.95 -20.59
N LEU A 257 4.20 3.71 -19.30
CA LEU A 257 5.15 3.06 -18.43
C LEU A 257 5.45 1.64 -18.89
N ARG A 258 4.43 0.82 -19.17
CA ARG A 258 4.60 -0.56 -19.66
C ARG A 258 5.45 -0.62 -20.93
N SER A 259 5.23 0.30 -21.86
CA SER A 259 5.99 0.35 -23.11
C SER A 259 7.48 0.67 -22.92
N SER A 260 7.85 1.20 -21.77
CA SER A 260 9.23 1.58 -21.43
C SER A 260 9.96 0.49 -20.63
N LEU A 261 9.24 -0.50 -20.10
CA LEU A 261 9.82 -1.63 -19.37
C LEU A 261 10.28 -2.72 -20.34
N PRO A 262 11.39 -3.42 -20.04
CA PRO A 262 11.85 -4.57 -20.83
C PRO A 262 10.81 -5.72 -20.80
N GLU A 263 10.83 -6.53 -21.86
CA GLU A 263 10.12 -7.81 -21.87
C GLU A 263 10.64 -8.71 -20.73
N GLY A 264 9.72 -9.38 -20.02
CA GLY A 264 10.06 -10.30 -18.92
C GLY A 264 10.08 -9.66 -17.55
N VAL A 265 9.93 -8.35 -17.43
CA VAL A 265 9.66 -7.69 -16.12
C VAL A 265 8.16 -7.51 -15.96
N ALA A 266 7.58 -8.10 -14.93
CA ALA A 266 6.15 -7.97 -14.65
C ALA A 266 5.81 -6.56 -14.15
N LEU A 267 4.61 -6.09 -14.47
CA LEU A 267 4.06 -4.83 -13.96
C LEU A 267 2.78 -5.12 -13.19
N SER A 268 2.73 -4.76 -11.93
CA SER A 268 1.58 -4.94 -11.05
C SER A 268 1.18 -3.65 -10.35
N VAL A 269 0.04 -3.65 -9.68
CA VAL A 269 -0.48 -2.48 -8.99
C VAL A 269 -1.17 -2.85 -7.68
N THR A 270 -0.96 -2.03 -6.64
CA THR A 270 -1.74 -2.13 -5.42
C THR A 270 -3.09 -1.47 -5.62
N LEU A 271 -4.18 -2.20 -5.35
CA LEU A 271 -5.53 -1.65 -5.40
C LEU A 271 -5.73 -0.63 -4.28
N ARG A 272 -5.78 0.64 -4.65
CA ARG A 272 -6.10 1.76 -3.77
C ARG A 272 -7.06 2.70 -4.47
N GLY A 273 -7.86 3.40 -3.70
CA GLY A 273 -8.90 4.26 -4.23
C GLY A 273 -10.18 3.51 -4.62
N SER A 274 -11.18 4.24 -5.05
CA SER A 274 -12.48 3.72 -5.46
C SER A 274 -13.17 4.70 -6.41
N GLY A 275 -14.12 4.21 -7.20
CA GLY A 275 -14.87 5.02 -8.14
C GLY A 275 -13.98 5.64 -9.24
N ASP A 276 -14.24 6.91 -9.56
CA ASP A 276 -13.57 7.62 -10.65
C ASP A 276 -12.10 7.99 -10.34
N ASN A 277 -11.62 7.68 -9.14
CA ASN A 277 -10.27 8.01 -8.70
C ASN A 277 -9.25 6.88 -8.91
N ALA A 278 -9.70 5.71 -9.37
CA ALA A 278 -8.85 4.53 -9.58
C ALA A 278 -9.32 3.72 -10.80
N LEU A 279 -8.42 2.85 -11.29
CA LEU A 279 -8.74 1.90 -12.36
C LEU A 279 -9.73 0.83 -11.86
N THR A 280 -10.62 0.42 -12.74
CA THR A 280 -11.54 -0.70 -12.51
C THR A 280 -10.82 -2.05 -12.62
N ALA A 281 -11.41 -3.11 -12.07
CA ALA A 281 -10.84 -4.46 -12.15
C ALA A 281 -10.58 -4.91 -13.60
N THR A 282 -11.46 -4.55 -14.54
CA THR A 282 -11.29 -4.89 -15.97
C THR A 282 -10.07 -4.17 -16.56
N GLN A 283 -9.90 -2.87 -16.30
CA GLN A 283 -8.74 -2.11 -16.77
C GLN A 283 -7.44 -2.58 -16.14
N LEU A 284 -7.49 -2.97 -14.86
CA LEU A 284 -6.34 -3.55 -14.18
C LEU A 284 -5.89 -4.86 -14.84
N ALA A 285 -6.82 -5.75 -15.16
CA ALA A 285 -6.50 -7.03 -15.83
C ALA A 285 -5.97 -6.84 -17.27
N GLU A 286 -6.31 -5.73 -17.95
CA GLU A 286 -5.80 -5.42 -19.29
C GLU A 286 -4.42 -4.75 -19.30
N LEU A 287 -4.06 -4.06 -18.23
CA LEU A 287 -2.88 -3.20 -18.17
C LEU A 287 -1.71 -3.83 -17.40
N PHE A 288 -2.01 -4.74 -16.49
CA PHE A 288 -1.04 -5.30 -15.56
C PHE A 288 -0.97 -6.82 -15.63
N ASP A 289 0.17 -7.36 -15.28
CA ASP A 289 0.44 -8.80 -15.22
C ASP A 289 -0.08 -9.34 -13.86
N LEU A 290 -1.39 -9.49 -13.72
CA LEU A 290 -2.07 -9.89 -12.47
C LEU A 290 -2.27 -11.41 -12.39
#